data_db96f5e44414754f87c654b1d1e570a0
#
_entry.id   db96f5e44414754f87c654b1d1e570a0
#
_cell.length_a   1.000
_cell.length_b   1.000
_cell.length_c   1.000
_cell.angle_alpha   90.00
_cell.angle_beta   90.00
_cell.angle_gamma   90.00
#
_symmetry.space_group_name_H-M   'P 1'
#
loop_
_entity.id
_entity.type
_entity.pdbx_description
1 polymer ?
#
loop_
_entity_poly.entity_id
_entity_poly.type
_entity_poly.pdbx_seq_one_letter_code
_entity_poly.pdbx_strand_id
1 'polypeptide(L)'
;MVGVFRNGDGPTVLYRADIDALPVEEATGVDYASVADGVSREGVASKVMHACGHDHHMTALLGACAILDANREDWSGTFIALFQPAEETACGAQGMVDDGLMLKIPRPDVCLGLHVVPGPAGRVMSAAGPVLTGCDTITIDITGRSAHGSMPHNGVDPTYIAAAIVMRLQGIVGREVSPHEFAVISVGTLSSGNSNNTIPGHARIVLNIRYYSDEVREILVNAIERVVRAECMASGSAVEPRFTYSDHGDVTDNDPEVFADVRAAFDGVFGAESVTAERWTASEDFSDIPNAFGCPYVYWTVGVTPRELWDSAVAADRILEDVPSNHMSTFLPDYEPTVDATTRSAAAAVLACLRR
;
A
#
# COMPACT_ATOMS: atom_id res chain seq x y z
N MET A 1 -4.38 -6.91 17.45
CA MET A 1 -4.16 -8.02 18.45
C MET A 1 -2.72 -8.47 18.37
N VAL A 2 -2.08 -8.89 19.48
CA VAL A 2 -0.68 -9.35 19.46
C VAL A 2 -0.54 -10.63 20.29
N GLY A 3 0.15 -11.63 19.71
CA GLY A 3 0.61 -12.84 20.39
C GLY A 3 2.13 -12.80 20.57
N VAL A 4 2.63 -13.19 21.75
CA VAL A 4 4.08 -13.24 22.02
C VAL A 4 4.47 -14.65 22.46
N PHE A 5 5.29 -15.30 21.64
CA PHE A 5 5.82 -16.64 21.88
C PHE A 5 7.28 -16.51 22.35
N ARG A 6 7.58 -16.91 23.56
CA ARG A 6 8.96 -16.93 24.09
C ARG A 6 9.49 -18.36 24.10
N ASN A 7 10.70 -18.53 23.61
CA ASN A 7 11.37 -19.83 23.51
C ASN A 7 12.89 -19.70 23.76
N GLY A 8 13.24 -19.32 24.99
CA GLY A 8 14.64 -19.11 25.39
C GLY A 8 15.20 -17.76 24.96
N ASP A 9 16.52 -17.62 25.06
CA ASP A 9 17.26 -16.45 24.64
C ASP A 9 17.51 -16.47 23.12
N GLY A 10 17.48 -15.30 22.49
CA GLY A 10 17.69 -15.19 21.05
C GLY A 10 17.04 -13.95 20.46
N PRO A 11 17.02 -13.84 19.12
CA PRO A 11 16.40 -12.70 18.43
C PRO A 11 14.91 -12.56 18.69
N THR A 12 14.40 -11.34 18.54
CA THR A 12 12.97 -11.03 18.55
C THR A 12 12.50 -10.74 17.13
N VAL A 13 11.64 -11.57 16.60
CA VAL A 13 11.11 -11.44 15.24
C VAL A 13 9.62 -11.15 15.29
N LEU A 14 9.19 -10.07 14.63
CA LEU A 14 7.78 -9.71 14.49
C LEU A 14 7.32 -10.08 13.08
N TYR A 15 6.19 -10.78 12.99
CA TYR A 15 5.48 -10.98 11.72
C TYR A 15 4.10 -10.31 11.81
N ARG A 16 3.80 -9.47 10.82
CA ARG A 16 2.54 -8.74 10.71
C ARG A 16 1.63 -9.36 9.66
N ALA A 17 0.34 -9.47 10.00
CA ALA A 17 -0.75 -9.64 9.05
C ALA A 17 -1.77 -8.51 9.25
N ASP A 18 -2.20 -7.88 8.17
CA ASP A 18 -3.38 -7.03 8.16
C ASP A 18 -4.66 -7.86 8.28
N ILE A 19 -5.75 -7.23 8.72
CA ILE A 19 -6.98 -7.96 9.04
C ILE A 19 -8.26 -7.27 8.56
N ASP A 20 -8.15 -6.11 7.94
CA ASP A 20 -9.31 -5.34 7.51
C ASP A 20 -9.85 -5.84 6.16
N ALA A 21 -11.01 -5.32 5.79
CA ALA A 21 -11.74 -5.70 4.59
C ALA A 21 -12.31 -4.46 3.91
N LEU A 22 -12.62 -4.59 2.63
CA LEU A 22 -13.07 -3.51 1.75
C LEU A 22 -14.60 -3.44 1.65
N PRO A 23 -15.18 -2.25 1.41
CA PRO A 23 -16.60 -2.06 1.16
C PRO A 23 -16.97 -2.51 -0.27
N VAL A 24 -16.79 -3.80 -0.56
CA VAL A 24 -17.03 -4.45 -1.85
C VAL A 24 -18.07 -5.56 -1.68
N GLU A 25 -19.04 -5.64 -2.57
CA GLU A 25 -19.94 -6.78 -2.65
C GLU A 25 -19.27 -7.93 -3.41
N GLU A 26 -19.07 -9.05 -2.74
CA GLU A 26 -18.39 -10.20 -3.33
C GLU A 26 -19.20 -10.84 -4.44
N ALA A 27 -18.57 -11.03 -5.59
CA ALA A 27 -19.16 -11.64 -6.79
C ALA A 27 -18.33 -12.84 -7.32
N THR A 28 -17.64 -13.54 -6.42
CA THR A 28 -16.79 -14.71 -6.76
C THR A 28 -17.59 -15.94 -7.12
N GLY A 29 -18.83 -16.05 -6.62
CA GLY A 29 -19.74 -17.18 -6.89
C GLY A 29 -19.44 -18.44 -6.09
N VAL A 30 -18.52 -18.41 -5.12
CA VAL A 30 -18.26 -19.53 -4.22
C VAL A 30 -19.34 -19.61 -3.12
N ASP A 31 -19.56 -20.79 -2.57
CA ASP A 31 -20.59 -21.04 -1.56
C ASP A 31 -20.28 -20.43 -0.17
N TYR A 32 -19.02 -20.08 0.05
CA TYR A 32 -18.54 -19.36 1.26
C TYR A 32 -18.30 -17.87 1.01
N ALA A 33 -18.78 -17.31 -0.11
CA ALA A 33 -18.67 -15.87 -0.37
C ALA A 33 -19.22 -15.02 0.78
N SER A 34 -18.58 -13.88 1.04
CA SER A 34 -19.00 -12.99 2.11
C SER A 34 -20.40 -12.43 1.87
N VAL A 35 -21.24 -12.51 2.89
CA VAL A 35 -22.55 -11.87 2.96
C VAL A 35 -22.60 -10.78 4.03
N ALA A 36 -21.47 -10.46 4.62
CA ALA A 36 -21.35 -9.51 5.71
C ALA A 36 -21.74 -8.08 5.29
N ASP A 37 -22.38 -7.37 6.19
CA ASP A 37 -22.66 -5.94 6.07
C ASP A 37 -21.69 -5.14 6.96
N GLY A 38 -21.26 -3.98 6.48
CA GLY A 38 -20.39 -3.06 7.20
C GLY A 38 -20.77 -1.60 6.96
N VAL A 39 -20.06 -0.72 7.64
CA VAL A 39 -20.19 0.72 7.44
C VAL A 39 -18.79 1.25 7.15
N SER A 40 -18.62 1.94 6.01
CA SER A 40 -17.34 2.54 5.64
C SER A 40 -16.94 3.67 6.59
N ARG A 41 -15.70 4.13 6.49
CA ARG A 41 -15.18 5.27 7.27
C ARG A 41 -16.02 6.54 7.08
N GLU A 42 -16.61 6.71 5.89
CA GLU A 42 -17.51 7.82 5.53
C GLU A 42 -18.94 7.63 6.03
N GLY A 43 -19.23 6.54 6.76
CA GLY A 43 -20.57 6.24 7.28
C GLY A 43 -21.53 5.64 6.27
N VAL A 44 -21.03 5.11 5.15
CA VAL A 44 -21.85 4.48 4.10
C VAL A 44 -21.99 2.99 4.38
N ALA A 45 -23.23 2.49 4.47
CA ALA A 45 -23.50 1.06 4.58
C ALA A 45 -23.17 0.35 3.24
N SER A 46 -22.45 -0.76 3.32
CA SER A 46 -22.04 -1.56 2.16
C SER A 46 -21.90 -3.03 2.54
N LYS A 47 -21.84 -3.91 1.53
CA LYS A 47 -21.31 -5.25 1.70
C LYS A 47 -19.80 -5.18 1.94
N VAL A 48 -19.24 -6.22 2.55
CA VAL A 48 -17.82 -6.28 2.92
C VAL A 48 -17.21 -7.57 2.38
N MET A 49 -16.03 -7.44 1.77
CA MET A 49 -15.25 -8.55 1.22
C MET A 49 -13.76 -8.37 1.54
N HIS A 50 -13.04 -9.47 1.77
CA HIS A 50 -11.57 -9.48 1.75
C HIS A 50 -11.05 -9.40 0.29
N ALA A 51 -11.40 -8.31 -0.40
CA ALA A 51 -11.03 -8.11 -1.81
C ALA A 51 -9.54 -7.82 -2.02
N CYS A 52 -8.77 -7.67 -0.94
CA CYS A 52 -7.30 -7.56 -0.96
C CYS A 52 -6.59 -8.82 -0.45
N GLY A 53 -7.33 -9.83 0.03
CA GLY A 53 -6.77 -11.11 0.45
C GLY A 53 -6.17 -11.13 1.85
N HIS A 54 -6.54 -10.19 2.72
CA HIS A 54 -6.05 -10.12 4.11
C HIS A 54 -6.44 -11.34 4.94
N ASP A 55 -7.50 -12.05 4.60
CA ASP A 55 -7.85 -13.36 5.16
C ASP A 55 -6.76 -14.43 4.94
N HIS A 56 -6.05 -14.38 3.80
CA HIS A 56 -4.88 -15.23 3.53
C HIS A 56 -3.68 -14.79 4.38
N HIS A 57 -3.49 -13.49 4.62
CA HIS A 57 -2.43 -12.98 5.50
C HIS A 57 -2.65 -13.42 6.95
N MET A 58 -3.90 -13.30 7.45
CA MET A 58 -4.27 -13.82 8.77
C MET A 58 -4.04 -15.33 8.88
N THR A 59 -4.44 -16.08 7.85
CA THR A 59 -4.27 -17.53 7.81
C THR A 59 -2.79 -17.91 7.81
N ALA A 60 -1.96 -17.20 7.05
CA ALA A 60 -0.51 -17.41 7.02
C ALA A 60 0.12 -17.20 8.41
N LEU A 61 -0.26 -16.12 9.10
CA LEU A 61 0.25 -15.84 10.45
C LEU A 61 -0.20 -16.90 11.46
N LEU A 62 -1.47 -17.32 11.43
CA LEU A 62 -1.96 -18.39 12.29
C LEU A 62 -1.25 -19.73 12.02
N GLY A 63 -1.04 -20.06 10.74
CA GLY A 63 -0.29 -21.24 10.32
C GLY A 63 1.17 -21.20 10.78
N ALA A 64 1.85 -20.05 10.64
CA ALA A 64 3.20 -19.86 11.15
C ALA A 64 3.25 -20.01 12.69
N CYS A 65 2.28 -19.47 13.43
CA CYS A 65 2.17 -19.69 14.87
C CYS A 65 2.09 -21.20 15.21
N ALA A 66 1.26 -21.95 14.50
CA ALA A 66 1.09 -23.39 14.73
C ALA A 66 2.36 -24.18 14.43
N ILE A 67 3.05 -23.86 13.32
CA ILE A 67 4.32 -24.50 12.93
C ILE A 67 5.40 -24.23 13.98
N LEU A 68 5.56 -22.97 14.41
CA LEU A 68 6.57 -22.58 15.40
C LEU A 68 6.28 -23.21 16.78
N ASP A 69 5.02 -23.28 17.19
CA ASP A 69 4.64 -23.88 18.48
C ASP A 69 4.87 -25.41 18.48
N ALA A 70 4.60 -26.07 17.36
CA ALA A 70 4.82 -27.49 17.20
C ALA A 70 6.31 -27.90 17.12
N ASN A 71 7.21 -26.96 16.77
CA ASN A 71 8.63 -27.22 16.52
C ASN A 71 9.53 -26.33 17.39
N ARG A 72 9.22 -26.21 18.68
CA ARG A 72 9.95 -25.32 19.61
C ARG A 72 11.42 -25.72 19.80
N GLU A 73 11.78 -26.97 19.54
CA GLU A 73 13.15 -27.45 19.59
C GLU A 73 14.03 -26.92 18.44
N ASP A 74 13.44 -26.43 17.36
CA ASP A 74 14.16 -25.98 16.17
C ASP A 74 14.55 -24.50 16.18
N TRP A 75 14.11 -23.74 17.18
CA TRP A 75 14.38 -22.32 17.24
C TRP A 75 14.49 -21.80 18.69
N SER A 76 15.08 -20.62 18.86
CA SER A 76 15.12 -19.91 20.13
C SER A 76 14.92 -18.41 19.92
N GLY A 77 14.51 -17.69 20.97
CA GLY A 77 14.20 -16.26 20.93
C GLY A 77 12.74 -15.93 21.18
N THR A 78 12.27 -14.84 20.61
CA THR A 78 10.89 -14.37 20.75
C THR A 78 10.25 -14.17 19.39
N PHE A 79 9.11 -14.81 19.16
CA PHE A 79 8.26 -14.55 18.00
C PHE A 79 7.05 -13.70 18.41
N ILE A 80 6.79 -12.62 17.66
CA ILE A 80 5.66 -11.72 17.87
C ILE A 80 4.74 -11.82 16.66
N ALA A 81 3.53 -12.34 16.87
CA ALA A 81 2.45 -12.38 15.90
C ALA A 81 1.58 -11.14 16.05
N LEU A 82 1.58 -10.25 15.06
CA LEU A 82 0.85 -8.98 15.11
C LEU A 82 -0.24 -8.94 14.05
N PHE A 83 -1.49 -8.72 14.48
CA PHE A 83 -2.64 -8.52 13.61
C PHE A 83 -2.98 -7.03 13.57
N GLN A 84 -2.85 -6.42 12.41
CA GLN A 84 -3.01 -4.98 12.20
C GLN A 84 -4.35 -4.66 11.53
N PRO A 85 -5.19 -3.77 12.07
CA PRO A 85 -6.39 -3.25 11.39
C PRO A 85 -6.05 -2.09 10.47
N ALA A 86 -7.01 -1.69 9.61
CA ALA A 86 -7.06 -0.42 8.91
C ALA A 86 -5.85 -0.14 7.98
N GLU A 87 -5.32 -1.18 7.32
CA GLU A 87 -4.28 -1.05 6.29
C GLU A 87 -4.81 -0.29 5.08
N GLU A 88 -6.00 -0.64 4.59
CA GLU A 88 -6.66 -0.06 3.40
C GLU A 88 -6.91 1.46 3.51
N THR A 89 -6.79 2.00 4.70
CA THR A 89 -6.90 3.44 4.97
C THR A 89 -5.56 4.09 5.32
N ALA A 90 -4.44 3.35 5.17
CA ALA A 90 -3.06 3.77 5.46
C ALA A 90 -2.94 4.47 6.84
N CYS A 91 -3.62 3.93 7.86
CA CYS A 91 -3.61 4.52 9.19
C CYS A 91 -3.55 3.49 10.33
N GLY A 92 -3.58 2.20 10.00
CA GLY A 92 -3.61 1.15 11.00
C GLY A 92 -2.28 0.96 11.71
N ALA A 93 -1.18 0.91 10.97
CA ALA A 93 0.17 0.77 11.52
C ALA A 93 0.54 1.98 12.37
N GLN A 94 0.41 3.20 11.84
CA GLN A 94 0.66 4.43 12.58
C GLN A 94 -0.27 4.55 13.81
N GLY A 95 -1.55 4.18 13.67
CA GLY A 95 -2.50 4.16 14.78
C GLY A 95 -2.08 3.21 15.91
N MET A 96 -1.50 2.06 15.60
CA MET A 96 -0.94 1.15 16.61
C MET A 96 0.31 1.73 17.27
N VAL A 97 1.17 2.41 16.52
CA VAL A 97 2.35 3.12 17.05
C VAL A 97 1.90 4.21 18.02
N ASP A 98 0.94 5.05 17.62
CA ASP A 98 0.40 6.14 18.43
C ASP A 98 -0.31 5.65 19.70
N ASP A 99 -0.95 4.46 19.66
CA ASP A 99 -1.53 3.80 20.82
C ASP A 99 -0.46 3.17 21.74
N GLY A 100 0.80 3.37 21.46
CA GLY A 100 1.93 2.95 22.29
C GLY A 100 2.36 1.49 22.08
N LEU A 101 2.26 0.95 20.87
CA LEU A 101 2.72 -0.40 20.51
C LEU A 101 4.15 -0.66 21.02
N MET A 102 5.04 0.32 20.86
CA MET A 102 6.45 0.23 21.27
C MET A 102 6.66 -0.01 22.76
N LEU A 103 5.66 0.31 23.61
CA LEU A 103 5.70 0.11 25.05
C LEU A 103 4.98 -1.18 25.49
N LYS A 104 4.18 -1.77 24.60
CA LYS A 104 3.29 -2.91 24.89
C LYS A 104 3.88 -4.25 24.48
N ILE A 105 4.85 -4.25 23.55
CA ILE A 105 5.52 -5.48 23.07
C ILE A 105 7.03 -5.37 23.20
N PRO A 106 7.77 -6.51 23.24
CA PRO A 106 9.23 -6.48 23.11
C PRO A 106 9.67 -5.79 21.83
N ARG A 107 10.78 -5.04 21.88
CA ARG A 107 11.35 -4.44 20.67
C ARG A 107 11.79 -5.54 19.72
N PRO A 108 11.29 -5.57 18.47
CA PRO A 108 11.76 -6.54 17.48
C PRO A 108 13.15 -6.17 16.96
N ASP A 109 13.94 -7.19 16.63
CA ASP A 109 15.20 -7.06 15.89
C ASP A 109 14.95 -7.06 14.37
N VAL A 110 13.86 -7.71 13.94
CA VAL A 110 13.42 -7.81 12.53
C VAL A 110 11.91 -7.82 12.47
N CYS A 111 11.34 -7.10 11.49
CA CYS A 111 9.92 -7.20 11.13
C CYS A 111 9.73 -7.87 9.78
N LEU A 112 8.67 -8.65 9.64
CA LEU A 112 8.33 -9.40 8.45
C LEU A 112 6.85 -9.20 8.09
N GLY A 113 6.55 -9.20 6.78
CA GLY A 113 5.18 -9.14 6.26
C GLY A 113 5.09 -9.68 4.84
N LEU A 114 3.89 -10.04 4.42
CA LEU A 114 3.62 -10.47 3.05
C LEU A 114 2.32 -9.87 2.53
N HIS A 115 2.18 -9.88 1.21
CA HIS A 115 0.91 -9.62 0.53
C HIS A 115 0.63 -10.64 -0.56
N VAL A 116 -0.64 -10.99 -0.74
CA VAL A 116 -1.09 -11.82 -1.86
C VAL A 116 -1.46 -10.95 -3.06
N VAL A 117 -0.98 -11.33 -4.24
CA VAL A 117 -1.12 -10.53 -5.47
C VAL A 117 -1.48 -11.41 -6.67
N PRO A 118 -2.06 -10.84 -7.76
CA PRO A 118 -2.17 -11.56 -9.01
C PRO A 118 -0.80 -12.10 -9.46
N GLY A 119 -0.77 -13.38 -9.78
CA GLY A 119 0.44 -14.11 -10.17
C GLY A 119 0.19 -15.61 -10.06
N PRO A 120 1.07 -16.46 -10.58
CA PRO A 120 0.87 -17.92 -10.50
C PRO A 120 0.72 -18.38 -9.05
N ALA A 121 -0.40 -19.03 -8.73
CA ALA A 121 -0.70 -19.47 -7.37
C ALA A 121 0.42 -20.30 -6.76
N GLY A 122 0.82 -19.96 -5.52
CA GLY A 122 1.91 -20.61 -4.79
C GLY A 122 3.31 -20.12 -5.14
N ARG A 123 3.49 -19.17 -6.04
CA ARG A 123 4.78 -18.53 -6.35
C ARG A 123 5.12 -17.49 -5.30
N VAL A 124 6.32 -17.59 -4.72
CA VAL A 124 6.86 -16.62 -3.75
C VAL A 124 7.80 -15.66 -4.47
N MET A 125 7.48 -14.38 -4.42
CA MET A 125 8.20 -13.33 -5.14
C MET A 125 8.80 -12.36 -4.13
N SER A 126 10.12 -12.15 -4.16
CA SER A 126 10.82 -11.29 -3.21
C SER A 126 12.02 -10.60 -3.83
N ALA A 127 12.36 -9.43 -3.35
CA ALA A 127 13.52 -8.66 -3.78
C ALA A 127 14.11 -7.84 -2.61
N ALA A 128 15.39 -7.50 -2.68
CA ALA A 128 16.02 -6.54 -1.80
C ALA A 128 15.75 -5.11 -2.28
N GLY A 129 15.83 -4.15 -1.37
CA GLY A 129 15.61 -2.75 -1.68
C GLY A 129 14.13 -2.39 -1.83
N PRO A 130 13.81 -1.25 -2.48
CA PRO A 130 12.44 -0.79 -2.64
C PRO A 130 11.56 -1.76 -3.43
N VAL A 131 10.49 -2.28 -2.81
CA VAL A 131 9.54 -3.25 -3.41
C VAL A 131 8.15 -2.68 -3.62
N LEU A 132 7.68 -1.75 -2.75
CA LEU A 132 6.43 -1.00 -2.93
C LEU A 132 6.69 0.49 -2.86
N THR A 133 5.80 1.27 -3.50
CA THR A 133 5.95 2.72 -3.54
C THR A 133 5.60 3.38 -2.22
N GLY A 134 6.31 4.46 -1.89
CA GLY A 134 5.77 5.47 -1.00
C GLY A 134 4.65 6.26 -1.69
N CYS A 135 3.79 6.86 -0.90
CA CYS A 135 2.69 7.69 -1.40
C CYS A 135 2.40 8.88 -0.49
N ASP A 136 1.83 9.94 -1.09
CA ASP A 136 1.17 11.03 -0.36
C ASP A 136 -0.10 11.43 -1.10
N THR A 137 -1.13 11.80 -0.35
CA THR A 137 -2.30 12.51 -0.86
C THR A 137 -2.14 14.00 -0.56
N ILE A 138 -2.27 14.84 -1.60
CA ILE A 138 -2.14 16.29 -1.47
C ILE A 138 -3.46 16.94 -1.87
N THR A 139 -4.11 17.60 -0.90
CA THR A 139 -5.28 18.45 -1.15
C THR A 139 -4.83 19.88 -1.33
N ILE A 140 -5.23 20.50 -2.43
CA ILE A 140 -4.90 21.87 -2.81
C ILE A 140 -6.18 22.69 -2.85
N ASP A 141 -6.30 23.66 -1.95
CA ASP A 141 -7.41 24.61 -1.92
C ASP A 141 -6.97 25.94 -2.58
N ILE A 142 -7.70 26.36 -3.60
CA ILE A 142 -7.44 27.54 -4.40
C ILE A 142 -8.55 28.56 -4.13
N THR A 143 -8.19 29.74 -3.65
CA THR A 143 -9.13 30.85 -3.43
C THR A 143 -9.10 31.82 -4.61
N GLY A 144 -10.27 32.03 -5.20
CA GLY A 144 -10.49 33.02 -6.24
C GLY A 144 -11.37 34.16 -5.77
N ARG A 145 -11.99 34.85 -6.72
CA ARG A 145 -12.99 35.88 -6.47
C ARG A 145 -14.20 35.68 -7.37
N SER A 146 -15.36 35.45 -6.76
CA SER A 146 -16.61 35.21 -7.48
C SER A 146 -17.03 36.42 -8.32
N ALA A 147 -17.63 36.14 -9.46
CA ALA A 147 -18.21 37.15 -10.34
C ALA A 147 -19.35 36.55 -11.17
N HIS A 148 -20.18 37.42 -11.76
CA HIS A 148 -21.16 37.00 -12.75
C HIS A 148 -20.44 36.46 -14.00
N GLY A 149 -20.89 35.31 -14.55
CA GLY A 149 -20.22 34.66 -15.67
C GLY A 149 -20.03 35.52 -16.93
N SER A 150 -20.91 36.53 -17.13
CA SER A 150 -20.78 37.52 -18.22
C SER A 150 -19.82 38.69 -17.92
N MET A 151 -19.27 38.74 -16.69
CA MET A 151 -18.39 39.82 -16.23
C MET A 151 -17.10 39.22 -15.63
N PRO A 152 -16.35 38.38 -16.36
CA PRO A 152 -15.19 37.67 -15.84
C PRO A 152 -14.06 38.60 -15.35
N HIS A 153 -13.97 39.80 -15.90
CA HIS A 153 -12.99 40.83 -15.50
C HIS A 153 -13.16 41.32 -14.04
N ASN A 154 -14.32 41.05 -13.42
CA ASN A 154 -14.59 41.38 -12.02
C ASN A 154 -14.19 40.23 -11.06
N GLY A 155 -13.82 39.06 -11.60
CA GLY A 155 -13.49 37.88 -10.85
C GLY A 155 -11.98 37.53 -10.87
N VAL A 156 -11.63 36.51 -10.10
CA VAL A 156 -10.44 35.70 -10.27
C VAL A 156 -10.93 34.25 -10.33
N ASP A 157 -10.82 33.63 -11.48
CA ASP A 157 -11.49 32.34 -11.74
C ASP A 157 -10.65 31.14 -11.25
N PRO A 158 -11.00 30.53 -10.10
CA PRO A 158 -10.26 29.40 -9.57
C PRO A 158 -10.48 28.13 -10.40
N THR A 159 -11.55 28.05 -11.22
CA THR A 159 -11.75 26.93 -12.16
C THR A 159 -10.68 26.94 -13.24
N TYR A 160 -10.44 28.13 -13.83
CA TYR A 160 -9.39 28.32 -14.83
C TYR A 160 -7.99 28.02 -14.23
N ILE A 161 -7.73 28.53 -13.02
CA ILE A 161 -6.45 28.27 -12.31
C ILE A 161 -6.25 26.78 -12.09
N ALA A 162 -7.26 26.08 -11.57
CA ALA A 162 -7.18 24.65 -11.30
C ALA A 162 -6.96 23.84 -12.57
N ALA A 163 -7.62 24.18 -13.68
CA ALA A 163 -7.40 23.53 -14.97
C ALA A 163 -5.96 23.72 -15.46
N ALA A 164 -5.41 24.94 -15.36
CA ALA A 164 -4.03 25.25 -15.75
C ALA A 164 -3.03 24.47 -14.89
N ILE A 165 -3.27 24.38 -13.58
CA ILE A 165 -2.46 23.56 -12.66
C ILE A 165 -2.45 22.10 -13.09
N VAL A 166 -3.62 21.48 -13.32
CA VAL A 166 -3.71 20.06 -13.71
C VAL A 166 -2.89 19.79 -15.00
N MET A 167 -3.01 20.67 -15.98
CA MET A 167 -2.23 20.57 -17.22
C MET A 167 -0.74 20.73 -16.98
N ARG A 168 -0.33 21.66 -16.13
CA ARG A 168 1.08 21.91 -15.84
C ARG A 168 1.73 20.81 -15.03
N LEU A 169 1.01 20.21 -14.08
CA LEU A 169 1.49 19.08 -13.26
C LEU A 169 1.97 17.90 -14.12
N GLN A 170 1.34 17.67 -15.30
CA GLN A 170 1.74 16.58 -16.20
C GLN A 170 3.19 16.71 -16.69
N GLY A 171 3.75 17.91 -16.67
CA GLY A 171 5.13 18.15 -17.09
C GLY A 171 6.19 17.80 -16.02
N ILE A 172 5.82 17.68 -14.75
CA ILE A 172 6.79 17.48 -13.65
C ILE A 172 7.54 16.17 -13.84
N VAL A 173 6.83 15.04 -13.93
CA VAL A 173 7.44 13.73 -14.09
C VAL A 173 8.35 13.66 -15.31
N GLY A 174 7.89 14.19 -16.44
CA GLY A 174 8.64 14.12 -17.68
C GLY A 174 9.79 15.13 -17.86
N ARG A 175 9.96 16.10 -16.93
CA ARG A 175 10.91 17.21 -17.08
C ARG A 175 11.79 17.46 -15.86
N GLU A 176 11.41 16.98 -14.69
CA GLU A 176 12.11 17.26 -13.43
C GLU A 176 12.56 15.99 -12.71
N VAL A 177 11.87 14.87 -12.91
CA VAL A 177 12.30 13.55 -12.43
C VAL A 177 13.25 12.91 -13.44
N SER A 178 14.32 12.28 -12.95
CA SER A 178 15.23 11.52 -13.78
C SER A 178 14.48 10.41 -14.55
N PRO A 179 14.77 10.18 -15.86
CA PRO A 179 14.12 9.11 -16.61
C PRO A 179 14.47 7.69 -16.12
N HIS A 180 15.43 7.56 -15.19
CA HIS A 180 15.77 6.29 -14.54
C HIS A 180 14.97 6.07 -13.25
N GLU A 181 14.22 7.08 -12.78
CA GLU A 181 13.42 7.04 -11.57
C GLU A 181 11.94 6.89 -11.89
N PHE A 182 11.24 6.19 -11.01
CA PHE A 182 9.80 6.05 -11.09
C PHE A 182 9.12 7.19 -10.33
N ALA A 183 8.13 7.81 -10.96
CA ALA A 183 7.27 8.80 -10.32
C ALA A 183 5.89 8.83 -10.97
N VAL A 184 4.85 9.02 -10.16
CA VAL A 184 3.47 9.20 -10.61
C VAL A 184 2.86 10.43 -9.93
N ILE A 185 2.11 11.23 -10.68
CA ILE A 185 1.20 12.26 -10.18
C ILE A 185 -0.17 11.98 -10.79
N SER A 186 -1.15 11.63 -9.97
CA SER A 186 -2.52 11.38 -10.38
C SER A 186 -3.47 12.39 -9.73
N VAL A 187 -4.26 13.09 -10.53
CA VAL A 187 -5.32 13.97 -10.02
C VAL A 187 -6.60 13.15 -9.91
N GLY A 188 -6.98 12.80 -8.68
CA GLY A 188 -8.17 12.00 -8.41
C GLY A 188 -9.44 12.84 -8.34
N THR A 189 -9.35 14.11 -7.90
CA THR A 189 -10.51 15.00 -7.77
C THR A 189 -10.17 16.41 -8.23
N LEU A 190 -11.07 17.00 -8.99
CA LEU A 190 -11.10 18.41 -9.33
C LEU A 190 -12.54 18.91 -9.13
N SER A 191 -12.74 19.83 -8.21
CA SER A 191 -14.05 20.41 -7.93
C SER A 191 -14.01 21.94 -7.91
N SER A 192 -14.98 22.57 -8.58
CA SER A 192 -15.13 24.03 -8.61
C SER A 192 -16.52 24.43 -9.06
N GLY A 193 -17.13 25.36 -8.32
CA GLY A 193 -18.43 25.92 -8.67
C GLY A 193 -19.61 24.95 -8.61
N ASN A 194 -20.81 25.50 -8.80
CA ASN A 194 -22.07 24.76 -8.81
C ASN A 194 -23.15 25.43 -9.68
N SER A 195 -22.79 26.44 -10.46
CA SER A 195 -23.70 27.21 -11.30
C SER A 195 -23.08 27.52 -12.67
N ASN A 196 -23.90 27.51 -13.71
CA ASN A 196 -23.46 27.72 -15.10
C ASN A 196 -23.15 29.19 -15.45
N ASN A 197 -23.57 30.15 -14.63
CA ASN A 197 -23.43 31.58 -14.91
C ASN A 197 -22.66 32.36 -13.83
N THR A 198 -21.97 31.64 -12.93
CA THR A 198 -21.20 32.22 -11.83
C THR A 198 -19.76 31.73 -11.85
N ILE A 199 -18.81 32.65 -11.88
CA ILE A 199 -17.41 32.33 -11.57
C ILE A 199 -17.34 32.02 -10.07
N PRO A 200 -16.88 30.86 -9.66
CA PRO A 200 -16.86 30.49 -8.25
C PRO A 200 -15.76 31.25 -7.48
N GLY A 201 -15.83 31.19 -6.15
CA GLY A 201 -14.81 31.78 -5.28
C GLY A 201 -13.74 30.80 -4.82
N HIS A 202 -13.89 29.49 -5.16
CA HIS A 202 -13.03 28.43 -4.66
C HIS A 202 -12.97 27.26 -5.64
N ALA A 203 -11.81 26.63 -5.71
CA ALA A 203 -11.62 25.32 -6.34
C ALA A 203 -10.76 24.41 -5.44
N ARG A 204 -10.93 23.11 -5.57
CA ARG A 204 -10.15 22.10 -4.87
C ARG A 204 -9.63 21.05 -5.85
N ILE A 205 -8.36 20.73 -5.72
CA ILE A 205 -7.71 19.60 -6.37
C ILE A 205 -7.26 18.62 -5.28
N VAL A 206 -7.50 17.32 -5.48
CA VAL A 206 -6.91 16.26 -4.67
C VAL A 206 -6.11 15.37 -5.59
N LEU A 207 -4.84 15.19 -5.28
CA LEU A 207 -3.93 14.37 -6.05
C LEU A 207 -3.18 13.38 -5.16
N ASN A 208 -2.73 12.29 -5.78
CA ASN A 208 -1.87 11.29 -5.17
C ASN A 208 -0.54 11.25 -5.93
N ILE A 209 0.56 11.15 -5.20
CA ILE A 209 1.89 10.92 -5.75
C ILE A 209 2.42 9.56 -5.34
N ARG A 210 3.25 8.95 -6.21
CA ARG A 210 3.94 7.68 -5.95
C ARG A 210 5.40 7.79 -6.33
N TYR A 211 6.28 7.16 -5.54
CA TYR A 211 7.74 7.22 -5.68
C TYR A 211 8.41 6.00 -5.04
N TYR A 212 9.70 5.75 -5.36
CA TYR A 212 10.52 4.71 -4.72
C TYR A 212 11.71 5.28 -3.93
N SER A 213 11.79 6.60 -3.76
CA SER A 213 12.81 7.22 -2.91
C SER A 213 12.35 8.58 -2.38
N ASP A 214 12.88 8.98 -1.23
CA ASP A 214 12.59 10.28 -0.62
C ASP A 214 13.08 11.43 -1.49
N GLU A 215 14.19 11.26 -2.24
CA GLU A 215 14.69 12.27 -3.16
C GLU A 215 13.66 12.58 -4.28
N VAL A 216 13.03 11.53 -4.83
CA VAL A 216 11.97 11.71 -5.83
C VAL A 216 10.74 12.37 -5.20
N ARG A 217 10.36 11.97 -3.98
CA ARG A 217 9.29 12.60 -3.21
C ARG A 217 9.50 14.10 -3.07
N GLU A 218 10.69 14.50 -2.62
CA GLU A 218 11.04 15.93 -2.46
C GLU A 218 10.96 16.70 -3.79
N ILE A 219 11.42 16.11 -4.90
CA ILE A 219 11.29 16.73 -6.23
C ILE A 219 9.80 16.94 -6.56
N LEU A 220 8.96 15.91 -6.38
CA LEU A 220 7.53 15.99 -6.69
C LEU A 220 6.82 17.05 -5.84
N VAL A 221 7.00 17.02 -4.53
CA VAL A 221 6.35 17.96 -3.60
C VAL A 221 6.76 19.40 -3.90
N ASN A 222 8.06 19.66 -4.03
CA ASN A 222 8.57 21.00 -4.31
C ASN A 222 8.10 21.52 -5.68
N ALA A 223 8.06 20.67 -6.69
CA ALA A 223 7.59 21.05 -8.03
C ALA A 223 6.08 21.32 -8.04
N ILE A 224 5.28 20.49 -7.36
CA ILE A 224 3.82 20.68 -7.23
C ILE A 224 3.53 22.02 -6.54
N GLU A 225 4.12 22.28 -5.38
CA GLU A 225 3.89 23.54 -4.66
C GLU A 225 4.30 24.75 -5.50
N ARG A 226 5.47 24.69 -6.15
CA ARG A 226 5.96 25.77 -7.03
C ARG A 226 5.00 26.04 -8.20
N VAL A 227 4.56 24.99 -8.89
CA VAL A 227 3.62 25.10 -10.00
C VAL A 227 2.29 25.73 -9.56
N VAL A 228 1.73 25.23 -8.46
CA VAL A 228 0.45 25.72 -7.93
C VAL A 228 0.54 27.20 -7.55
N ARG A 229 1.59 27.60 -6.80
CA ARG A 229 1.82 29.01 -6.44
C ARG A 229 2.00 29.90 -7.66
N ALA A 230 2.76 29.42 -8.65
CA ALA A 230 3.01 30.17 -9.88
C ALA A 230 1.74 30.40 -10.69
N GLU A 231 0.89 29.39 -10.87
CA GLU A 231 -0.37 29.52 -11.62
C GLU A 231 -1.38 30.44 -10.90
N CYS A 232 -1.45 30.35 -9.55
CA CYS A 232 -2.25 31.28 -8.75
C CYS A 232 -1.78 32.73 -8.94
N MET A 233 -0.47 32.97 -8.85
CA MET A 233 0.12 34.28 -9.03
C MET A 233 -0.09 34.82 -10.46
N ALA A 234 0.14 33.98 -11.49
CA ALA A 234 -0.03 34.34 -12.88
C ALA A 234 -1.47 34.72 -13.23
N SER A 235 -2.45 34.16 -12.52
CA SER A 235 -3.88 34.43 -12.67
C SER A 235 -4.39 35.54 -11.78
N GLY A 236 -3.53 36.24 -11.03
CA GLY A 236 -3.88 37.36 -10.17
C GLY A 236 -4.62 36.99 -8.88
N SER A 237 -4.46 35.75 -8.40
CA SER A 237 -4.93 35.39 -7.06
C SER A 237 -4.15 36.21 -6.00
N ALA A 238 -4.87 36.86 -5.10
CA ALA A 238 -4.26 37.58 -3.99
C ALA A 238 -4.10 36.72 -2.74
N VAL A 239 -4.61 35.47 -2.77
CA VAL A 239 -4.58 34.53 -1.65
C VAL A 239 -3.68 33.36 -2.01
N GLU A 240 -2.74 33.04 -1.14
CA GLU A 240 -1.88 31.86 -1.27
C GLU A 240 -2.73 30.58 -1.27
N PRO A 241 -2.41 29.60 -2.15
CA PRO A 241 -3.05 28.29 -2.11
C PRO A 241 -2.69 27.57 -0.80
N ARG A 242 -3.64 26.79 -0.27
CA ARG A 242 -3.42 25.97 0.91
C ARG A 242 -3.18 24.52 0.49
N PHE A 243 -2.15 23.91 1.06
CA PHE A 243 -1.82 22.50 0.90
C PHE A 243 -2.16 21.76 2.19
N THR A 244 -2.75 20.58 2.05
CA THR A 244 -2.97 19.64 3.16
C THR A 244 -2.49 18.28 2.70
N TYR A 245 -1.60 17.68 3.49
CA TYR A 245 -1.02 16.36 3.22
C TYR A 245 -1.74 15.33 4.08
N SER A 246 -2.08 14.18 3.49
CA SER A 246 -2.70 13.05 4.17
C SER A 246 -2.30 11.73 3.50
N ASP A 247 -2.70 10.63 4.10
CA ASP A 247 -2.51 9.28 3.57
C ASP A 247 -1.03 9.05 3.12
N HIS A 248 -0.10 9.44 3.99
CA HIS A 248 1.33 9.21 3.79
C HIS A 248 1.64 7.74 4.05
N GLY A 249 2.40 7.12 3.15
CA GLY A 249 3.01 5.81 3.32
C GLY A 249 4.46 5.87 2.89
N ASP A 250 5.36 5.39 3.72
CA ASP A 250 6.78 5.28 3.39
C ASP A 250 7.00 4.24 2.29
N VAL A 251 8.13 4.35 1.59
CA VAL A 251 8.60 3.31 0.68
C VAL A 251 8.81 2.02 1.47
N THR A 252 8.25 0.90 0.99
CA THR A 252 8.59 -0.41 1.56
C THR A 252 9.93 -0.85 0.98
N ASP A 253 10.99 -0.71 1.79
CA ASP A 253 12.39 -0.89 1.39
C ASP A 253 13.01 -2.06 2.18
N ASN A 254 13.14 -3.20 1.55
CA ASN A 254 13.64 -4.43 2.16
C ASN A 254 15.12 -4.32 2.48
N ASP A 255 15.47 -4.54 3.75
CA ASP A 255 16.85 -4.61 4.20
C ASP A 255 17.63 -5.72 3.46
N PRO A 256 18.75 -5.41 2.80
CA PRO A 256 19.46 -6.38 1.96
C PRO A 256 20.12 -7.52 2.74
N GLU A 257 20.49 -7.31 4.01
CA GLU A 257 21.15 -8.36 4.83
C GLU A 257 20.10 -9.34 5.36
N VAL A 258 18.98 -8.85 5.86
CA VAL A 258 17.85 -9.69 6.30
C VAL A 258 17.25 -10.41 5.10
N PHE A 259 17.11 -9.72 3.97
CA PHE A 259 16.60 -10.30 2.73
C PHE A 259 17.42 -11.49 2.25
N ALA A 260 18.75 -11.45 2.37
CA ALA A 260 19.62 -12.56 1.93
C ALA A 260 19.29 -13.86 2.67
N ASP A 261 19.07 -13.79 3.99
CA ASP A 261 18.71 -14.96 4.80
C ASP A 261 17.30 -15.46 4.50
N VAL A 262 16.33 -14.53 4.38
CA VAL A 262 14.94 -14.85 4.03
C VAL A 262 14.86 -15.49 2.63
N ARG A 263 15.59 -14.92 1.67
CA ARG A 263 15.63 -15.45 0.30
C ARG A 263 16.24 -16.84 0.23
N ALA A 264 17.32 -17.09 0.96
CA ALA A 264 17.92 -18.42 1.03
C ALA A 264 16.94 -19.46 1.61
N ALA A 265 16.14 -19.06 2.62
CA ALA A 265 15.11 -19.94 3.16
C ALA A 265 13.99 -20.20 2.12
N PHE A 266 13.56 -19.20 1.38
CA PHE A 266 12.55 -19.37 0.31
C PHE A 266 13.08 -20.29 -0.81
N ASP A 267 14.32 -20.09 -1.26
CA ASP A 267 14.93 -20.94 -2.29
C ASP A 267 15.02 -22.39 -1.83
N GLY A 268 15.30 -22.62 -0.54
CA GLY A 268 15.34 -23.97 0.05
C GLY A 268 13.96 -24.63 0.15
N VAL A 269 12.90 -23.87 0.39
CA VAL A 269 11.54 -24.38 0.59
C VAL A 269 10.76 -24.49 -0.71
N PHE A 270 10.91 -23.53 -1.63
CA PHE A 270 10.08 -23.39 -2.82
C PHE A 270 10.83 -23.68 -4.13
N GLY A 271 12.16 -23.76 -4.11
CA GLY A 271 12.97 -24.07 -5.31
C GLY A 271 12.67 -23.08 -6.44
N ALA A 272 12.21 -23.60 -7.58
CA ALA A 272 11.91 -22.78 -8.78
C ALA A 272 10.71 -21.82 -8.61
N GLU A 273 9.90 -22.01 -7.58
CA GLU A 273 8.78 -21.10 -7.29
C GLU A 273 9.17 -19.92 -6.38
N SER A 274 10.43 -19.90 -5.88
CA SER A 274 11.02 -18.70 -5.27
C SER A 274 11.68 -17.86 -6.37
N VAL A 275 11.11 -16.70 -6.69
CA VAL A 275 11.60 -15.87 -7.79
C VAL A 275 11.86 -14.44 -7.32
N THR A 276 12.61 -13.69 -8.12
CA THR A 276 12.79 -12.26 -7.88
C THR A 276 11.49 -11.51 -8.18
N ALA A 277 11.04 -10.70 -7.24
CA ALA A 277 9.88 -9.84 -7.43
C ALA A 277 10.21 -8.67 -8.38
N GLU A 278 9.23 -8.30 -9.20
CA GLU A 278 9.21 -6.96 -9.78
C GLU A 278 8.69 -5.97 -8.73
N ARG A 279 9.09 -4.70 -8.84
CA ARG A 279 8.57 -3.64 -7.99
C ARG A 279 7.08 -3.47 -8.22
N TRP A 280 6.30 -3.47 -7.14
CA TRP A 280 4.86 -3.25 -7.21
C TRP A 280 4.53 -1.79 -6.89
N THR A 281 3.68 -1.18 -7.72
CA THR A 281 3.34 0.26 -7.62
C THR A 281 2.25 0.57 -6.58
N ALA A 282 1.78 -0.42 -5.85
CA ALA A 282 0.96 -0.23 -4.66
C ALA A 282 1.80 0.36 -3.52
N SER A 283 1.14 0.90 -2.51
CA SER A 283 1.73 1.30 -1.22
C SER A 283 1.15 0.47 -0.09
N GLU A 284 1.81 0.50 1.05
CA GLU A 284 1.53 -0.31 2.23
C GLU A 284 1.93 0.50 3.48
N ASP A 285 1.20 0.38 4.58
CA ASP A 285 1.52 1.05 5.84
C ASP A 285 2.37 0.18 6.79
N PHE A 286 2.71 -1.05 6.40
CA PHE A 286 3.52 -1.98 7.18
C PHE A 286 4.83 -1.35 7.69
N SER A 287 5.50 -0.56 6.83
CA SER A 287 6.80 0.04 7.13
C SER A 287 6.77 1.00 8.33
N ASP A 288 5.62 1.58 8.68
CA ASP A 288 5.47 2.45 9.86
C ASP A 288 5.88 1.73 11.16
N ILE A 289 5.58 0.42 11.26
CA ILE A 289 5.90 -0.37 12.46
C ILE A 289 7.41 -0.56 12.62
N PRO A 290 8.15 -1.19 11.67
CA PRO A 290 9.59 -1.33 11.79
C PRO A 290 10.31 0.01 11.86
N ASN A 291 9.86 1.05 11.15
CA ASN A 291 10.45 2.39 11.21
C ASN A 291 10.31 2.99 12.62
N ALA A 292 9.16 2.85 13.29
CA ALA A 292 8.98 3.30 14.67
C ALA A 292 9.92 2.59 15.64
N PHE A 293 10.18 1.29 15.46
CA PHE A 293 11.14 0.54 16.25
C PHE A 293 12.61 0.78 15.85
N GLY A 294 12.86 1.33 14.67
CA GLY A 294 14.21 1.46 14.08
C GLY A 294 14.85 0.09 13.88
N CYS A 295 14.13 -0.87 13.28
CA CYS A 295 14.63 -2.20 12.98
C CYS A 295 14.45 -2.54 11.50
N PRO A 296 15.33 -3.40 10.94
CA PRO A 296 15.23 -3.85 9.56
C PRO A 296 13.99 -4.70 9.33
N TYR A 297 13.57 -4.81 8.07
CA TYR A 297 12.41 -5.60 7.70
C TYR A 297 12.52 -6.21 6.30
N VAL A 298 11.68 -7.21 6.05
CA VAL A 298 11.46 -7.80 4.72
C VAL A 298 9.97 -7.99 4.47
N TYR A 299 9.54 -7.55 3.31
CA TYR A 299 8.19 -7.71 2.78
C TYR A 299 8.25 -8.44 1.44
N TRP A 300 7.39 -9.43 1.23
CA TRP A 300 7.35 -10.20 -0.01
C TRP A 300 5.93 -10.42 -0.49
N THR A 301 5.78 -10.93 -1.71
CA THR A 301 4.46 -11.21 -2.29
C THR A 301 4.32 -12.69 -2.66
N VAL A 302 3.06 -13.16 -2.66
CA VAL A 302 2.70 -14.52 -3.06
C VAL A 302 1.61 -14.47 -4.12
N GLY A 303 1.84 -15.17 -5.24
CA GLY A 303 0.88 -15.28 -6.34
C GLY A 303 -0.34 -16.12 -5.96
N VAL A 304 -1.53 -15.68 -6.42
CA VAL A 304 -2.82 -16.29 -6.05
C VAL A 304 -3.66 -16.78 -7.22
N THR A 305 -3.30 -16.42 -8.45
CA THR A 305 -4.11 -16.74 -9.63
C THR A 305 -3.95 -18.21 -10.01
N PRO A 306 -5.05 -18.98 -10.26
CA PRO A 306 -4.95 -20.34 -10.78
C PRO A 306 -3.99 -20.41 -11.97
N ARG A 307 -3.05 -21.36 -11.93
CA ARG A 307 -1.95 -21.42 -12.92
C ARG A 307 -2.42 -21.49 -14.36
N GLU A 308 -3.47 -22.28 -14.62
CA GLU A 308 -4.04 -22.40 -15.98
C GLU A 308 -4.59 -21.04 -16.48
N LEU A 309 -5.25 -20.28 -15.59
CA LEU A 309 -5.76 -18.94 -15.93
C LEU A 309 -4.59 -17.98 -16.18
N TRP A 310 -3.59 -17.99 -15.29
CA TRP A 310 -2.41 -17.12 -15.45
C TRP A 310 -1.68 -17.40 -16.76
N ASP A 311 -1.34 -18.66 -17.03
CA ASP A 311 -0.57 -19.05 -18.22
C ASP A 311 -1.34 -18.74 -19.51
N SER A 312 -2.66 -18.93 -19.51
CA SER A 312 -3.51 -18.58 -20.67
C SER A 312 -3.59 -17.08 -20.90
N ALA A 313 -3.69 -16.29 -19.83
CA ALA A 313 -3.72 -14.82 -19.92
C ALA A 313 -2.40 -14.24 -20.39
N VAL A 314 -1.27 -14.79 -19.88
CA VAL A 314 0.09 -14.43 -20.35
C VAL A 314 0.24 -14.76 -21.84
N ALA A 315 -0.12 -15.97 -22.27
CA ALA A 315 -0.01 -16.39 -23.66
C ALA A 315 -0.87 -15.54 -24.62
N ALA A 316 -1.98 -15.00 -24.12
CA ALA A 316 -2.89 -14.15 -24.89
C ALA A 316 -2.56 -12.65 -24.78
N ASP A 317 -1.59 -12.23 -23.97
CA ASP A 317 -1.29 -10.83 -23.62
C ASP A 317 -2.53 -10.09 -23.05
N ARG A 318 -3.25 -10.77 -22.12
CA ARG A 318 -4.54 -10.33 -21.60
C ARG A 318 -4.63 -10.41 -20.08
N ILE A 319 -3.50 -10.24 -19.38
CA ILE A 319 -3.49 -10.32 -17.90
C ILE A 319 -4.46 -9.31 -17.28
N LEU A 320 -4.47 -8.08 -17.77
CA LEU A 320 -5.31 -7.01 -17.22
C LEU A 320 -6.81 -7.24 -17.41
N GLU A 321 -7.21 -7.99 -18.45
CA GLU A 321 -8.61 -8.27 -18.76
C GLU A 321 -9.11 -9.56 -18.15
N ASP A 322 -8.25 -10.59 -18.12
CA ASP A 322 -8.68 -11.95 -17.80
C ASP A 322 -8.36 -12.38 -16.35
N VAL A 323 -7.41 -11.69 -15.69
CA VAL A 323 -6.99 -12.00 -14.31
C VAL A 323 -7.62 -11.01 -13.32
N PRO A 324 -8.48 -11.46 -12.39
CA PRO A 324 -8.97 -10.61 -11.33
C PRO A 324 -7.84 -10.07 -10.47
N SER A 325 -7.84 -8.75 -10.22
CA SER A 325 -6.87 -8.06 -9.39
C SER A 325 -7.45 -7.78 -8.00
N ASN A 326 -6.56 -7.48 -7.03
CA ASN A 326 -6.94 -6.95 -5.73
C ASN A 326 -7.93 -5.80 -5.90
N HIS A 327 -8.87 -5.67 -4.96
CA HIS A 327 -10.00 -4.73 -4.92
C HIS A 327 -11.13 -4.99 -5.92
N MET A 328 -11.03 -6.01 -6.78
CA MET A 328 -12.15 -6.44 -7.63
C MET A 328 -13.11 -7.35 -6.86
N SER A 329 -14.40 -7.22 -7.11
CA SER A 329 -15.44 -8.07 -6.51
C SER A 329 -15.31 -9.57 -6.88
N THR A 330 -14.54 -9.86 -7.91
CA THR A 330 -14.24 -11.21 -8.42
C THR A 330 -12.86 -11.70 -8.02
N PHE A 331 -12.12 -10.97 -7.19
CA PHE A 331 -10.82 -11.39 -6.68
C PHE A 331 -10.98 -12.66 -5.84
N LEU A 332 -10.47 -13.77 -6.33
CA LEU A 332 -10.57 -15.08 -5.69
C LEU A 332 -9.21 -15.79 -5.77
N PRO A 333 -8.44 -15.82 -4.69
CA PRO A 333 -7.24 -16.63 -4.60
C PRO A 333 -7.50 -18.13 -4.82
N ASP A 334 -6.60 -18.81 -5.53
CA ASP A 334 -6.59 -20.27 -5.60
C ASP A 334 -6.22 -20.83 -4.22
N TYR A 335 -7.19 -21.38 -3.52
CA TYR A 335 -7.15 -21.60 -2.08
C TYR A 335 -5.97 -22.46 -1.62
N GLU A 336 -5.86 -23.70 -2.13
CA GLU A 336 -4.86 -24.66 -1.60
C GLU A 336 -3.41 -24.20 -1.81
N PRO A 337 -2.97 -23.84 -3.04
CA PRO A 337 -1.58 -23.44 -3.26
C PRO A 337 -1.26 -22.10 -2.60
N THR A 338 -2.23 -21.19 -2.46
CA THR A 338 -2.03 -19.91 -1.81
C THR A 338 -1.82 -20.08 -0.30
N VAL A 339 -2.70 -20.82 0.38
CA VAL A 339 -2.59 -21.05 1.83
C VAL A 339 -1.30 -21.82 2.18
N ASP A 340 -0.93 -22.83 1.40
CA ASP A 340 0.35 -23.56 1.58
C ASP A 340 1.55 -22.62 1.46
N ALA A 341 1.60 -21.85 0.36
CA ALA A 341 2.74 -20.99 0.09
C ALA A 341 2.85 -19.81 1.08
N THR A 342 1.74 -19.16 1.42
CA THR A 342 1.75 -18.06 2.40
C THR A 342 2.15 -18.53 3.79
N THR A 343 1.59 -19.66 4.26
CA THR A 343 1.92 -20.25 5.56
C THR A 343 3.38 -20.68 5.65
N ARG A 344 3.87 -21.42 4.63
CA ARG A 344 5.25 -21.91 4.62
C ARG A 344 6.26 -20.79 4.43
N SER A 345 5.98 -19.79 3.61
CA SER A 345 6.88 -18.65 3.46
C SER A 345 6.96 -17.83 4.75
N ALA A 346 5.83 -17.60 5.43
CA ALA A 346 5.82 -16.93 6.73
C ALA A 346 6.67 -17.69 7.77
N ALA A 347 6.45 -19.01 7.92
CA ALA A 347 7.21 -19.81 8.87
C ALA A 347 8.71 -19.86 8.49
N ALA A 348 9.04 -20.01 7.21
CA ALA A 348 10.43 -20.06 6.74
C ALA A 348 11.18 -18.74 7.00
N ALA A 349 10.54 -17.59 6.72
CA ALA A 349 11.13 -16.28 6.96
C ALA A 349 11.36 -16.03 8.47
N VAL A 350 10.37 -16.35 9.31
CA VAL A 350 10.51 -16.22 10.77
C VAL A 350 11.64 -17.11 11.29
N LEU A 351 11.70 -18.38 10.87
CA LEU A 351 12.75 -19.32 11.29
C LEU A 351 14.13 -18.88 10.82
N ALA A 352 14.27 -18.32 9.62
CA ALA A 352 15.54 -17.79 9.11
C ALA A 352 16.07 -16.67 10.01
N CYS A 353 15.18 -15.79 10.50
CA CYS A 353 15.56 -14.68 11.39
C CYS A 353 15.77 -15.10 12.85
N LEU A 354 15.07 -16.14 13.34
CA LEU A 354 15.25 -16.67 14.71
C LEU A 354 16.53 -17.51 14.87
N ARG A 355 17.13 -18.00 13.78
CA ARG A 355 18.37 -18.79 13.76
C ARG A 355 19.63 -17.94 13.56
N ARG A 356 19.50 -16.63 13.51
CA ARG A 356 20.62 -15.68 13.34
C ARG A 356 21.57 -15.65 14.53
#